data_a0fee1e14c99d648142bbe765bae01ef
#
_entry.id   a0fee1e14c99d648142bbe765bae01ef
#
_cell.length_a   1.000
_cell.length_b   1.000
_cell.length_c   1.000
_cell.angle_alpha   90.00
_cell.angle_beta   90.00
_cell.angle_gamma   90.00
#
_symmetry.space_group_name_H-M   'P 1'
#
loop_
_entity.id
_entity.type
_entity.pdbx_description
1 polymer ?
#
loop_
_entity_poly.entity_id
_entity_poly.type
_entity_poly.pdbx_seq_one_letter_code
_entity_poly.pdbx_strand_id
1 'polypeptide(L)'
;MVSIIEAFATNNKCYQIGAPLYPQGIMLHSIGCPQPNAAVMARYYNQYQPGGQSVCVHGFIQRDGTYYQTLPYTMRAWHCGGSANSTHIGIEMTEPASIVYTGGANWRDLDPDATEAHVRGTYAAAVELFAQLCTQYALDPLEDGVIISHAEGAARGIASAHADPTHLWRAFGLTMDGFRADVAAKMAAGNTDEEDDMVRYDSIDDVPGWAQDTVRALMDAGALQGDDQGRLDLSLDMIRGMVIGKRYADARSPRYATIDDVPTWAREETQRLIDRGVLAGTTGGKLDLSLDMLRTMIVCQRMVDEK
;
A
#
# COMPACT_ATOMS: atom_id res chain seq x y z
N MET A 1 1.47 -1.84 16.96
CA MET A 1 1.74 -1.84 15.50
C MET A 1 1.20 -3.13 14.91
N VAL A 2 0.43 -3.06 13.80
CA VAL A 2 -0.13 -4.24 13.14
C VAL A 2 0.96 -5.00 12.39
N SER A 3 0.98 -6.33 12.58
CA SER A 3 1.87 -7.24 11.83
C SER A 3 1.06 -7.90 10.71
N ILE A 4 1.36 -7.57 9.46
CA ILE A 4 0.64 -8.08 8.28
C ILE A 4 1.33 -9.35 7.77
N ILE A 5 0.55 -10.43 7.65
CA ILE A 5 0.94 -11.70 7.06
C ILE A 5 0.11 -11.90 5.79
N GLU A 6 0.76 -11.91 4.64
CA GLU A 6 0.09 -12.29 3.39
C GLU A 6 -0.27 -13.77 3.40
N ALA A 7 -1.56 -14.05 3.34
CA ALA A 7 -2.14 -15.39 3.33
C ALA A 7 -3.26 -15.47 2.26
N PHE A 8 -2.93 -15.06 1.04
CA PHE A 8 -3.91 -14.93 -0.03
C PHE A 8 -4.67 -16.23 -0.26
N ALA A 9 -5.98 -16.12 -0.27
CA ALA A 9 -6.91 -17.22 -0.45
C ALA A 9 -7.02 -17.63 -1.94
N THR A 10 -5.92 -18.12 -2.51
CA THR A 10 -5.78 -18.41 -3.95
C THR A 10 -6.76 -19.46 -4.46
N ASN A 11 -7.28 -20.32 -3.57
CA ASN A 11 -8.33 -21.32 -3.88
C ASN A 11 -9.75 -20.73 -3.78
N ASN A 12 -9.90 -19.49 -3.27
CA ASN A 12 -11.18 -18.82 -3.16
C ASN A 12 -11.59 -18.21 -4.51
N LYS A 13 -12.88 -18.31 -4.81
CA LYS A 13 -13.44 -17.83 -6.08
C LYS A 13 -13.25 -16.31 -6.28
N CYS A 14 -13.27 -15.52 -5.22
CA CYS A 14 -12.98 -14.08 -5.30
C CYS A 14 -11.58 -13.82 -5.86
N TYR A 15 -10.58 -14.52 -5.32
CA TYR A 15 -9.20 -14.40 -5.79
C TYR A 15 -9.05 -14.86 -7.25
N GLN A 16 -9.67 -15.98 -7.60
CA GLN A 16 -9.61 -16.56 -8.96
C GLN A 16 -10.26 -15.66 -10.02
N ILE A 17 -11.35 -14.97 -9.66
CA ILE A 17 -12.01 -14.02 -10.56
C ILE A 17 -11.19 -12.74 -10.68
N GLY A 18 -10.56 -12.26 -9.60
CA GLY A 18 -9.70 -11.09 -9.62
C GLY A 18 -10.39 -9.79 -10.05
N ALA A 19 -11.69 -9.64 -9.75
CA ALA A 19 -12.42 -8.44 -10.11
C ALA A 19 -11.82 -7.21 -9.39
N PRO A 20 -11.64 -6.06 -10.05
CA PRO A 20 -11.01 -4.91 -9.44
C PRO A 20 -11.89 -4.26 -8.37
N LEU A 21 -11.23 -3.70 -7.35
CA LEU A 21 -11.80 -2.80 -6.34
C LEU A 21 -11.00 -1.50 -6.33
N TYR A 22 -11.72 -0.39 -6.32
CA TYR A 22 -11.20 0.96 -6.06
C TYR A 22 -11.76 1.40 -4.71
N PRO A 23 -11.00 1.26 -3.63
CA PRO A 23 -11.51 1.49 -2.27
C PRO A 23 -12.03 2.92 -2.08
N GLN A 24 -13.27 3.03 -1.65
CA GLN A 24 -13.94 4.27 -1.24
C GLN A 24 -14.24 4.28 0.26
N GLY A 25 -14.02 3.15 0.93
CA GLY A 25 -14.24 3.00 2.35
C GLY A 25 -13.83 1.62 2.85
N ILE A 26 -14.04 1.39 4.14
CA ILE A 26 -13.70 0.15 4.83
C ILE A 26 -14.91 -0.31 5.64
N MET A 27 -15.30 -1.56 5.47
CA MET A 27 -16.38 -2.17 6.26
C MET A 27 -15.79 -3.10 7.31
N LEU A 28 -16.13 -2.81 8.57
CA LEU A 28 -15.72 -3.59 9.71
C LEU A 28 -16.76 -4.68 10.01
N HIS A 29 -16.24 -5.90 10.16
CA HIS A 29 -16.99 -7.10 10.52
C HIS A 29 -16.45 -7.75 11.79
N SER A 30 -17.20 -8.73 12.29
CA SER A 30 -16.68 -9.79 13.15
C SER A 30 -17.20 -11.14 12.68
N ILE A 31 -16.38 -12.16 12.86
CA ILE A 31 -16.50 -13.46 12.17
C ILE A 31 -17.75 -14.30 12.50
N GLY A 32 -18.57 -13.88 13.47
CA GLY A 32 -19.82 -14.56 13.86
C GLY A 32 -19.65 -15.96 14.47
N CYS A 33 -18.46 -16.27 14.97
CA CYS A 33 -18.18 -17.54 15.65
C CYS A 33 -17.05 -17.36 16.69
N PRO A 34 -17.07 -18.14 17.81
CA PRO A 34 -16.08 -18.01 18.87
C PRO A 34 -14.72 -18.58 18.45
N GLN A 35 -14.01 -17.87 17.59
CA GLN A 35 -12.69 -18.22 17.07
C GLN A 35 -11.71 -17.07 17.26
N PRO A 36 -10.75 -17.18 18.20
CA PRO A 36 -9.80 -16.11 18.50
C PRO A 36 -8.59 -16.05 17.55
N ASN A 37 -8.44 -17.02 16.65
CA ASN A 37 -7.23 -17.16 15.84
C ASN A 37 -7.50 -16.84 14.36
N ALA A 38 -6.95 -15.74 13.88
CA ALA A 38 -7.11 -15.26 12.51
C ALA A 38 -6.51 -16.22 11.47
N ALA A 39 -5.41 -16.93 11.79
CA ALA A 39 -4.82 -17.92 10.87
C ALA A 39 -5.77 -19.11 10.59
N VAL A 40 -6.63 -19.48 11.54
CA VAL A 40 -7.65 -20.51 11.33
C VAL A 40 -8.66 -20.04 10.31
N MET A 41 -9.13 -18.81 10.41
CA MET A 41 -10.07 -18.21 9.47
C MET A 41 -9.46 -18.03 8.08
N ALA A 42 -8.24 -17.53 7.99
CA ALA A 42 -7.53 -17.39 6.72
C ALA A 42 -7.39 -18.75 5.98
N ARG A 43 -7.00 -19.80 6.71
CA ARG A 43 -6.95 -21.15 6.13
C ARG A 43 -8.31 -21.67 5.71
N TYR A 44 -9.37 -21.43 6.51
CA TYR A 44 -10.74 -21.85 6.18
C TYR A 44 -11.21 -21.20 4.87
N TYR A 45 -10.96 -19.91 4.69
CA TYR A 45 -11.35 -19.15 3.49
C TYR A 45 -10.52 -19.55 2.25
N ASN A 46 -9.35 -20.15 2.42
CA ASN A 46 -8.53 -20.67 1.33
C ASN A 46 -8.76 -22.15 1.04
N GLN A 47 -9.67 -22.83 1.74
CA GLN A 47 -9.98 -24.25 1.46
C GLN A 47 -10.69 -24.37 0.12
N TYR A 48 -10.25 -25.34 -0.69
CA TYR A 48 -10.97 -25.72 -1.90
C TYR A 48 -12.36 -26.28 -1.52
N GLN A 49 -13.41 -25.71 -2.09
CA GLN A 49 -14.77 -26.20 -1.93
C GLN A 49 -15.38 -26.50 -3.30
N PRO A 50 -15.95 -27.72 -3.52
CA PRO A 50 -16.68 -28.02 -4.74
C PRO A 50 -17.81 -26.99 -4.94
N GLY A 51 -17.82 -26.31 -6.08
CA GLY A 51 -18.73 -25.20 -6.36
C GLY A 51 -18.21 -23.82 -6.00
N GLY A 52 -17.06 -23.74 -5.30
CA GLY A 52 -16.39 -22.49 -4.87
C GLY A 52 -16.95 -21.91 -3.59
N GLN A 53 -16.10 -21.26 -2.81
CA GLN A 53 -16.49 -20.45 -1.67
C GLN A 53 -17.18 -19.19 -2.19
N SER A 54 -18.37 -18.88 -1.68
CA SER A 54 -19.17 -17.72 -2.08
C SER A 54 -18.97 -16.50 -1.16
N VAL A 55 -18.03 -16.58 -0.21
CA VAL A 55 -17.72 -15.53 0.75
C VAL A 55 -16.21 -15.34 0.81
N CYS A 56 -15.77 -14.11 0.83
CA CYS A 56 -14.38 -13.76 1.10
C CYS A 56 -14.27 -12.35 1.66
N VAL A 57 -13.21 -12.10 2.42
CA VAL A 57 -12.86 -10.81 3.00
C VAL A 57 -11.43 -10.46 2.62
N HIS A 58 -11.00 -9.23 2.86
CA HIS A 58 -9.62 -8.83 2.60
C HIS A 58 -8.66 -9.33 3.69
N GLY A 59 -9.18 -9.62 4.89
CA GLY A 59 -8.38 -10.27 5.92
C GLY A 59 -9.03 -10.31 7.29
N PHE A 60 -8.31 -10.98 8.20
CA PHE A 60 -8.71 -11.24 9.57
C PHE A 60 -7.71 -10.67 10.54
N ILE A 61 -8.17 -9.86 11.49
CA ILE A 61 -7.35 -9.28 12.54
C ILE A 61 -7.65 -9.91 13.90
N GLN A 62 -6.61 -10.25 14.65
CA GLN A 62 -6.74 -10.77 16.01
C GLN A 62 -6.21 -9.79 17.05
N ARG A 63 -6.48 -10.08 18.33
CA ARG A 63 -6.30 -9.14 19.45
C ARG A 63 -4.85 -8.67 19.67
N ASP A 64 -3.85 -9.40 19.22
CA ASP A 64 -2.43 -9.07 19.37
C ASP A 64 -1.86 -8.21 18.23
N GLY A 65 -2.74 -7.77 17.31
CA GLY A 65 -2.36 -6.98 16.15
C GLY A 65 -1.86 -7.79 14.95
N THR A 66 -1.89 -9.13 15.01
CA THR A 66 -1.58 -9.95 13.83
C THR A 66 -2.77 -9.93 12.87
N TYR A 67 -2.51 -9.52 11.63
CA TYR A 67 -3.48 -9.47 10.54
C TYR A 67 -3.10 -10.42 9.42
N TYR A 68 -4.00 -11.32 9.06
CA TYR A 68 -3.84 -12.22 7.93
C TYR A 68 -4.59 -11.66 6.72
N GLN A 69 -3.86 -11.12 5.76
CA GLN A 69 -4.42 -10.59 4.53
C GLN A 69 -4.75 -11.72 3.56
N THR A 70 -6.02 -11.89 3.23
CA THR A 70 -6.53 -13.00 2.39
C THR A 70 -6.83 -12.59 0.95
N LEU A 71 -6.95 -11.28 0.68
CA LEU A 71 -7.06 -10.71 -0.65
C LEU A 71 -6.24 -9.41 -0.76
N PRO A 72 -5.67 -9.10 -1.94
CA PRO A 72 -5.20 -7.75 -2.23
C PRO A 72 -6.33 -6.73 -2.07
N TYR A 73 -6.05 -5.57 -1.47
CA TYR A 73 -7.06 -4.52 -1.26
C TYR A 73 -7.63 -3.92 -2.56
N THR A 74 -6.96 -4.14 -3.67
CA THR A 74 -7.42 -3.73 -5.01
C THR A 74 -8.30 -4.78 -5.70
N MET A 75 -8.63 -5.86 -5.01
CA MET A 75 -9.43 -6.96 -5.51
C MET A 75 -10.77 -7.03 -4.77
N ARG A 76 -11.89 -7.09 -5.50
CA ARG A 76 -13.23 -7.11 -4.92
C ARG A 76 -13.48 -8.36 -4.10
N ALA A 77 -13.80 -8.20 -2.82
CA ALA A 77 -14.26 -9.25 -1.93
C ALA A 77 -15.79 -9.42 -1.97
N TRP A 78 -16.28 -10.55 -1.48
CA TRP A 78 -17.71 -10.85 -1.31
C TRP A 78 -18.03 -10.98 0.20
N HIS A 79 -17.91 -9.85 0.92
CA HIS A 79 -17.93 -9.83 2.38
C HIS A 79 -19.27 -9.41 2.99
N CYS A 80 -20.12 -8.70 2.24
CA CYS A 80 -21.31 -8.09 2.85
C CYS A 80 -22.63 -8.44 2.14
N GLY A 81 -22.62 -9.21 1.07
CA GLY A 81 -23.86 -9.59 0.35
C GLY A 81 -24.59 -8.44 -0.33
N GLY A 82 -23.93 -7.28 -0.56
CA GLY A 82 -24.52 -6.10 -1.15
C GLY A 82 -23.57 -5.29 -2.01
N SER A 83 -23.99 -4.07 -2.38
CA SER A 83 -23.21 -3.18 -3.27
C SER A 83 -21.90 -2.68 -2.64
N ALA A 84 -21.79 -2.68 -1.30
CA ALA A 84 -20.55 -2.32 -0.61
C ALA A 84 -19.38 -3.27 -0.94
N ASN A 85 -19.63 -4.49 -1.41
CA ASN A 85 -18.58 -5.35 -1.98
C ASN A 85 -17.76 -4.68 -3.10
N SER A 86 -18.30 -3.70 -3.78
CA SER A 86 -17.68 -3.03 -4.92
C SER A 86 -17.02 -1.69 -4.57
N THR A 87 -17.10 -1.27 -3.31
CA THR A 87 -16.62 0.05 -2.84
C THR A 87 -15.80 -0.03 -1.55
N HIS A 88 -15.99 -1.07 -0.73
CA HIS A 88 -15.36 -1.14 0.59
C HIS A 88 -14.40 -2.32 0.71
N ILE A 89 -13.29 -2.08 1.40
CA ILE A 89 -12.42 -3.13 1.92
C ILE A 89 -13.15 -3.78 3.10
N GLY A 90 -13.35 -5.09 3.10
CA GLY A 90 -13.97 -5.83 4.20
C GLY A 90 -12.92 -6.43 5.13
N ILE A 91 -12.96 -6.08 6.41
CA ILE A 91 -12.03 -6.55 7.46
C ILE A 91 -12.82 -7.24 8.57
N GLU A 92 -12.41 -8.45 8.93
CA GLU A 92 -13.00 -9.26 9.99
C GLU A 92 -12.17 -9.23 11.26
N MET A 93 -12.79 -8.89 12.38
CA MET A 93 -12.20 -9.11 13.69
C MET A 93 -12.49 -10.54 14.16
N THR A 94 -11.51 -11.19 14.79
CA THR A 94 -11.73 -12.46 15.48
C THR A 94 -12.60 -12.26 16.72
N GLU A 95 -13.27 -13.34 17.15
CA GLU A 95 -14.16 -13.30 18.32
C GLU A 95 -13.62 -14.18 19.46
N PRO A 96 -13.94 -13.85 20.72
CA PRO A 96 -13.42 -14.57 21.87
C PRO A 96 -13.90 -16.02 21.92
N ALA A 97 -13.04 -16.95 22.33
CA ALA A 97 -13.42 -18.34 22.59
C ALA A 97 -14.32 -18.50 23.82
N SER A 98 -14.42 -17.46 24.63
CA SER A 98 -15.20 -17.42 25.90
C SER A 98 -16.67 -17.06 25.73
N ILE A 99 -17.19 -17.01 24.49
CA ILE A 99 -18.61 -16.79 24.24
C ILE A 99 -19.26 -18.01 23.59
N VAL A 100 -20.60 -18.11 23.74
CA VAL A 100 -21.43 -19.08 23.02
C VAL A 100 -22.61 -18.36 22.42
N TYR A 101 -22.80 -18.48 21.11
CA TYR A 101 -23.99 -17.98 20.43
C TYR A 101 -25.23 -18.80 20.79
N THR A 102 -26.31 -18.11 21.13
CA THR A 102 -27.59 -18.71 21.55
C THR A 102 -28.68 -18.57 20.50
N GLY A 103 -28.37 -17.91 19.38
CA GLY A 103 -29.26 -17.73 18.24
C GLY A 103 -29.12 -16.32 17.65
N GLY A 104 -28.89 -16.24 16.33
CA GLY A 104 -28.61 -14.98 15.64
C GLY A 104 -27.45 -14.22 16.27
N ALA A 105 -27.64 -12.93 16.59
CA ALA A 105 -26.64 -12.09 17.23
C ALA A 105 -26.61 -12.19 18.77
N ASN A 106 -27.43 -13.07 19.37
CA ASN A 106 -27.45 -13.27 20.82
C ASN A 106 -26.35 -14.23 21.25
N TRP A 107 -25.69 -13.90 22.33
CA TRP A 107 -24.60 -14.69 22.87
C TRP A 107 -24.60 -14.69 24.40
N ARG A 108 -23.94 -15.63 24.98
CA ARG A 108 -23.72 -15.76 26.42
C ARG A 108 -22.21 -15.78 26.70
N ASP A 109 -21.82 -15.03 27.71
CA ASP A 109 -20.46 -14.97 28.21
C ASP A 109 -20.16 -16.14 29.15
N LEU A 110 -19.02 -16.76 28.98
CA LEU A 110 -18.51 -17.85 29.81
C LEU A 110 -17.36 -17.40 30.70
N ASP A 111 -16.67 -16.31 30.32
CA ASP A 111 -15.54 -15.72 31.04
C ASP A 111 -15.48 -14.23 30.70
N PRO A 112 -16.12 -13.36 31.50
CA PRO A 112 -16.23 -11.93 31.20
C PRO A 112 -14.90 -11.21 31.03
N ASP A 113 -13.90 -11.54 31.85
CA ASP A 113 -12.59 -10.90 31.80
C ASP A 113 -11.85 -11.27 30.49
N ALA A 114 -11.87 -12.54 30.12
CA ALA A 114 -11.30 -13.01 28.87
C ALA A 114 -12.03 -12.45 27.63
N THR A 115 -13.36 -12.34 27.69
CA THR A 115 -14.20 -11.80 26.64
C THR A 115 -13.89 -10.31 26.42
N GLU A 116 -13.92 -9.51 27.49
CA GLU A 116 -13.63 -8.08 27.41
C GLU A 116 -12.20 -7.83 26.90
N ALA A 117 -11.20 -8.55 27.43
CA ALA A 117 -9.80 -8.44 26.99
C ALA A 117 -9.65 -8.76 25.50
N HIS A 118 -10.39 -9.75 24.96
CA HIS A 118 -10.35 -10.08 23.55
C HIS A 118 -11.01 -8.98 22.69
N VAL A 119 -12.22 -8.55 23.05
CA VAL A 119 -12.98 -7.55 22.30
C VAL A 119 -12.24 -6.22 22.26
N ARG A 120 -11.68 -5.76 23.38
CA ARG A 120 -10.89 -4.52 23.43
C ARG A 120 -9.57 -4.66 22.68
N GLY A 121 -8.93 -5.83 22.72
CA GLY A 121 -7.71 -6.10 21.97
C GLY A 121 -7.94 -6.07 20.46
N THR A 122 -8.99 -6.74 19.95
CA THR A 122 -9.32 -6.70 18.51
C THR A 122 -9.79 -5.32 18.06
N TYR A 123 -10.50 -4.58 18.91
CA TYR A 123 -10.86 -3.19 18.65
C TYR A 123 -9.61 -2.32 18.46
N ALA A 124 -8.67 -2.36 19.40
CA ALA A 124 -7.44 -1.58 19.33
C ALA A 124 -6.59 -1.95 18.09
N ALA A 125 -6.48 -3.24 17.80
CA ALA A 125 -5.78 -3.73 16.61
C ALA A 125 -6.46 -3.27 15.31
N ALA A 126 -7.80 -3.27 15.26
CA ALA A 126 -8.55 -2.77 14.12
C ALA A 126 -8.39 -1.25 13.94
N VAL A 127 -8.35 -0.46 15.04
CA VAL A 127 -8.05 0.99 14.96
C VAL A 127 -6.72 1.24 14.26
N GLU A 128 -5.66 0.52 14.65
CA GLU A 128 -4.34 0.66 14.00
C GLU A 128 -4.36 0.28 12.53
N LEU A 129 -5.01 -0.84 12.16
CA LEU A 129 -5.11 -1.28 10.77
C LEU A 129 -5.91 -0.28 9.92
N PHE A 130 -7.04 0.21 10.44
CA PHE A 130 -7.89 1.16 9.72
C PHE A 130 -7.20 2.50 9.53
N ALA A 131 -6.43 2.98 10.50
CA ALA A 131 -5.60 4.18 10.36
C ALA A 131 -4.58 4.04 9.22
N GLN A 132 -3.89 2.90 9.13
CA GLN A 132 -2.96 2.60 8.03
C GLN A 132 -3.68 2.56 6.67
N LEU A 133 -4.84 1.91 6.58
CA LEU A 133 -5.62 1.82 5.34
C LEU A 133 -6.20 3.18 4.92
N CYS A 134 -6.71 3.97 5.87
CA CYS A 134 -7.18 5.32 5.59
C CYS A 134 -6.05 6.21 5.05
N THR A 135 -4.87 6.14 5.63
CA THR A 135 -3.68 6.86 5.12
C THR A 135 -3.31 6.36 3.72
N GLN A 136 -3.24 5.05 3.50
CA GLN A 136 -2.87 4.44 2.22
C GLN A 136 -3.79 4.82 1.07
N TYR A 137 -5.09 4.93 1.34
CA TYR A 137 -6.12 5.19 0.32
C TYR A 137 -6.66 6.62 0.36
N ALA A 138 -6.06 7.51 1.15
CA ALA A 138 -6.49 8.90 1.34
C ALA A 138 -7.99 9.01 1.73
N LEU A 139 -8.42 8.17 2.67
CA LEU A 139 -9.80 8.13 3.18
C LEU A 139 -9.91 8.96 4.47
N ASP A 140 -10.93 9.81 4.57
CA ASP A 140 -11.25 10.49 5.82
C ASP A 140 -12.09 9.56 6.71
N PRO A 141 -11.56 9.10 7.88
CA PRO A 141 -12.28 8.18 8.75
C PRO A 141 -13.55 8.75 9.36
N LEU A 142 -13.71 10.09 9.36
CA LEU A 142 -14.88 10.79 9.90
C LEU A 142 -15.92 11.11 8.83
N GLU A 143 -15.59 10.97 7.54
CA GLU A 143 -16.55 11.17 6.46
C GLU A 143 -17.63 10.09 6.49
N ASP A 144 -18.92 10.50 6.34
CA ASP A 144 -20.05 9.57 6.37
C ASP A 144 -19.96 8.52 5.26
N GLY A 145 -20.06 7.25 5.65
CA GLY A 145 -20.00 6.12 4.72
C GLY A 145 -18.59 5.60 4.45
N VAL A 146 -17.51 6.24 4.89
CA VAL A 146 -16.14 5.79 4.68
C VAL A 146 -15.80 4.61 5.59
N ILE A 147 -15.98 4.75 6.91
CA ILE A 147 -15.84 3.63 7.83
C ILE A 147 -17.24 3.25 8.33
N ILE A 148 -17.67 2.05 7.99
CA ILE A 148 -18.98 1.52 8.40
C ILE A 148 -18.86 0.12 8.99
N SER A 149 -19.78 -0.25 9.85
CA SER A 149 -19.98 -1.65 10.25
C SER A 149 -20.88 -2.39 9.26
N HIS A 150 -20.92 -3.73 9.33
CA HIS A 150 -21.91 -4.49 8.57
C HIS A 150 -23.33 -4.07 8.93
N ALA A 151 -23.61 -3.87 10.22
CA ALA A 151 -24.91 -3.40 10.69
C ALA A 151 -25.31 -2.04 10.09
N GLU A 152 -24.38 -1.08 10.00
CA GLU A 152 -24.63 0.22 9.36
C GLU A 152 -24.81 0.07 7.84
N GLY A 153 -24.05 -0.81 7.19
CA GLY A 153 -24.21 -1.13 5.77
C GLY A 153 -25.57 -1.74 5.46
N ALA A 154 -26.07 -2.62 6.34
CA ALA A 154 -27.43 -3.17 6.26
C ALA A 154 -28.51 -2.08 6.43
N ALA A 155 -28.35 -1.19 7.40
CA ALA A 155 -29.26 -0.06 7.61
C ALA A 155 -29.30 0.92 6.42
N ARG A 156 -28.19 1.03 5.67
CA ARG A 156 -28.07 1.83 4.44
C ARG A 156 -28.57 1.09 3.19
N GLY A 157 -28.92 -0.19 3.29
CA GLY A 157 -29.36 -1.01 2.15
C GLY A 157 -28.23 -1.41 1.18
N ILE A 158 -26.97 -1.32 1.60
CA ILE A 158 -25.80 -1.67 0.80
C ILE A 158 -25.10 -2.96 1.23
N ALA A 159 -25.61 -3.62 2.28
CA ALA A 159 -25.17 -4.90 2.80
C ALA A 159 -26.36 -5.77 3.22
N SER A 160 -26.14 -7.07 3.40
CA SER A 160 -27.12 -7.99 3.98
C SER A 160 -27.37 -7.71 5.46
N ALA A 161 -28.51 -8.18 5.97
CA ALA A 161 -28.93 -7.92 7.36
C ALA A 161 -28.08 -8.73 8.37
N HIS A 162 -27.05 -8.08 8.92
CA HIS A 162 -26.19 -8.60 9.99
C HIS A 162 -26.00 -7.55 11.08
N ALA A 163 -25.59 -7.98 12.28
CA ALA A 163 -25.45 -7.12 13.46
C ALA A 163 -24.01 -6.86 13.89
N ASP A 164 -23.06 -7.44 13.17
CA ASP A 164 -21.63 -7.36 13.46
C ASP A 164 -21.02 -5.98 13.13
N PRO A 165 -19.98 -5.58 13.85
CA PRO A 165 -19.49 -6.14 15.11
C PRO A 165 -20.24 -5.61 16.34
N THR A 166 -21.24 -4.74 16.17
CA THR A 166 -21.88 -3.96 17.24
C THR A 166 -22.65 -4.81 18.24
N HIS A 167 -23.05 -6.03 17.87
CA HIS A 167 -23.70 -6.96 18.77
C HIS A 167 -22.82 -7.39 19.96
N LEU A 168 -21.49 -7.53 19.76
CA LEU A 168 -20.52 -7.76 20.83
C LEU A 168 -20.14 -6.47 21.54
N TRP A 169 -19.92 -5.40 20.79
CA TRP A 169 -19.37 -4.14 21.29
C TRP A 169 -20.25 -3.44 22.32
N ARG A 170 -21.58 -3.56 22.19
CA ARG A 170 -22.55 -2.92 23.10
C ARG A 170 -22.35 -3.32 24.56
N ALA A 171 -21.93 -4.56 24.81
CA ALA A 171 -21.69 -5.05 26.17
C ALA A 171 -20.51 -4.33 26.87
N PHE A 172 -19.61 -3.75 26.08
CA PHE A 172 -18.38 -3.11 26.57
C PHE A 172 -18.37 -1.58 26.33
N GLY A 173 -19.50 -1.00 25.97
CA GLY A 173 -19.65 0.44 25.73
C GLY A 173 -18.93 0.96 24.49
N LEU A 174 -18.54 0.07 23.55
CA LEU A 174 -17.90 0.44 22.30
C LEU A 174 -18.93 0.78 21.22
N THR A 175 -18.61 1.79 20.40
CA THR A 175 -19.51 2.29 19.34
C THR A 175 -18.73 2.53 18.06
N MET A 176 -19.43 2.59 16.92
CA MET A 176 -18.80 2.93 15.63
C MET A 176 -18.33 4.39 15.59
N ASP A 177 -19.04 5.32 16.25
CA ASP A 177 -18.59 6.71 16.34
C ASP A 177 -17.28 6.83 17.12
N GLY A 178 -17.18 6.12 18.27
CA GLY A 178 -15.93 6.02 19.02
C GLY A 178 -14.80 5.41 18.18
N PHE A 179 -15.09 4.33 17.44
CA PHE A 179 -14.12 3.69 16.57
C PHE A 179 -13.58 4.64 15.49
N ARG A 180 -14.45 5.38 14.80
CA ARG A 180 -14.04 6.39 13.80
C ARG A 180 -13.18 7.49 14.41
N ALA A 181 -13.56 7.97 15.59
CA ALA A 181 -12.78 8.97 16.32
C ALA A 181 -11.39 8.45 16.73
N ASP A 182 -11.30 7.21 17.22
CA ASP A 182 -10.04 6.59 17.60
C ASP A 182 -9.13 6.36 16.38
N VAL A 183 -9.70 5.98 15.22
CA VAL A 183 -8.97 5.87 13.95
C VAL A 183 -8.41 7.23 13.53
N ALA A 184 -9.22 8.30 13.58
CA ALA A 184 -8.77 9.65 13.25
C ALA A 184 -7.67 10.14 14.19
N ALA A 185 -7.82 9.89 15.50
CA ALA A 185 -6.81 10.23 16.50
C ALA A 185 -5.49 9.46 16.25
N LYS A 186 -5.58 8.18 15.87
CA LYS A 186 -4.39 7.37 15.54
C LYS A 186 -3.69 7.87 14.28
N MET A 187 -4.42 8.29 13.24
CA MET A 187 -3.84 8.91 12.05
C MET A 187 -3.13 10.23 12.39
N ALA A 188 -3.76 11.07 13.22
CA ALA A 188 -3.15 12.32 13.66
C ALA A 188 -1.88 12.10 14.48
N ALA A 189 -1.88 11.12 15.40
CA ALA A 189 -0.69 10.75 16.17
C ALA A 189 0.44 10.19 15.29
N GLY A 190 0.11 9.37 14.28
CA GLY A 190 1.09 8.86 13.32
C GLY A 190 1.76 9.97 12.52
N ASN A 191 1.04 11.03 12.20
CA ASN A 191 1.61 12.20 11.53
C ASN A 191 2.53 13.04 12.44
N THR A 192 2.30 13.03 13.76
CA THR A 192 3.14 13.78 14.71
C THR A 192 4.38 13.01 15.14
N ASP A 193 4.29 11.68 15.27
CA ASP A 193 5.42 10.83 15.67
C ASP A 193 6.43 10.64 14.52
N GLU A 194 6.00 10.73 13.25
CA GLU A 194 6.92 10.64 12.10
C GLU A 194 7.66 11.97 11.83
N GLU A 195 7.09 13.13 12.19
CA GLU A 195 7.77 14.40 12.00
C GLU A 195 8.82 14.72 13.09
N ASP A 196 8.67 14.19 14.30
CA ASP A 196 9.54 14.57 15.44
C ASP A 196 10.75 13.62 15.64
N ASP A 197 10.78 12.44 15.04
CA ASP A 197 11.87 11.44 15.22
C ASP A 197 12.57 11.05 13.90
N MET A 198 12.27 11.72 12.79
CA MET A 198 12.97 11.47 11.52
C MET A 198 14.32 12.19 11.50
N VAL A 199 15.38 11.40 11.39
CA VAL A 199 16.71 11.92 11.07
C VAL A 199 16.60 12.77 9.80
N ARG A 200 16.87 14.08 9.94
CA ARG A 200 16.95 15.03 8.82
C ARG A 200 18.40 15.18 8.38
N TYR A 201 18.59 15.27 7.10
CA TYR A 201 19.88 15.44 6.44
C TYR A 201 19.93 16.87 5.89
N ASP A 202 20.60 17.76 6.60
CA ASP A 202 20.61 19.19 6.28
C ASP A 202 21.69 19.56 5.26
N SER A 203 22.72 18.73 5.13
CA SER A 203 23.80 18.94 4.17
C SER A 203 24.06 17.66 3.34
N ILE A 204 24.74 17.82 2.21
CA ILE A 204 25.15 16.68 1.38
C ILE A 204 26.07 15.71 2.13
N ASP A 205 26.84 16.22 3.09
CA ASP A 205 27.79 15.39 3.84
C ASP A 205 27.07 14.53 4.90
N ASP A 206 25.88 14.92 5.32
CA ASP A 206 25.03 14.14 6.23
C ASP A 206 24.30 13.02 5.50
N VAL A 207 24.06 13.18 4.18
CA VAL A 207 23.35 12.18 3.35
C VAL A 207 24.12 10.85 3.33
N PRO A 208 23.44 9.70 3.51
CA PRO A 208 24.08 8.39 3.41
C PRO A 208 24.89 8.22 2.13
N GLY A 209 26.13 7.68 2.23
CA GLY A 209 27.07 7.59 1.12
C GLY A 209 26.52 6.93 -0.15
N TRP A 210 25.60 5.96 -0.01
CA TRP A 210 24.93 5.30 -1.14
C TRP A 210 24.03 6.23 -1.97
N ALA A 211 23.65 7.40 -1.44
CA ALA A 211 22.73 8.34 -2.08
C ALA A 211 23.40 9.69 -2.43
N GLN A 212 24.59 9.98 -1.91
CA GLN A 212 25.26 11.29 -2.09
C GLN A 212 25.39 11.68 -3.56
N ASP A 213 25.83 10.76 -4.42
CA ASP A 213 25.98 11.03 -5.86
C ASP A 213 24.66 11.42 -6.52
N THR A 214 23.58 10.78 -6.12
CA THR A 214 22.23 11.11 -6.65
C THR A 214 21.77 12.47 -6.18
N VAL A 215 21.89 12.77 -4.89
CA VAL A 215 21.49 14.04 -4.30
C VAL A 215 22.33 15.17 -4.91
N ARG A 216 23.65 15.00 -5.01
CA ARG A 216 24.56 15.96 -5.66
C ARG A 216 24.18 16.23 -7.12
N ALA A 217 23.89 15.19 -7.89
CA ALA A 217 23.47 15.34 -9.28
C ALA A 217 22.14 16.11 -9.42
N LEU A 218 21.21 15.95 -8.49
CA LEU A 218 19.94 16.70 -8.47
C LEU A 218 20.16 18.17 -8.08
N MET A 219 21.08 18.43 -7.15
CA MET A 219 21.49 19.81 -6.78
C MET A 219 22.18 20.51 -7.95
N ASP A 220 23.13 19.87 -8.61
CA ASP A 220 23.87 20.39 -9.76
C ASP A 220 22.94 20.68 -10.95
N ALA A 221 21.89 19.87 -11.12
CA ALA A 221 20.85 20.07 -12.13
C ALA A 221 19.83 21.15 -11.74
N GLY A 222 19.90 21.72 -10.53
CA GLY A 222 18.91 22.67 -10.00
C GLY A 222 17.54 22.05 -9.69
N ALA A 223 17.45 20.72 -9.70
CA ALA A 223 16.22 19.98 -9.41
C ALA A 223 15.95 19.84 -7.90
N LEU A 224 17.00 20.00 -7.10
CA LEU A 224 16.92 20.04 -5.64
C LEU A 224 17.64 21.29 -5.16
N GLN A 225 16.94 22.06 -4.33
CA GLN A 225 17.49 23.28 -3.71
C GLN A 225 17.23 23.21 -2.21
N GLY A 226 18.14 23.75 -1.41
CA GLY A 226 17.93 23.91 0.02
C GLY A 226 16.95 25.04 0.33
N ASP A 227 16.61 25.18 1.61
CA ASP A 227 15.83 26.29 2.14
C ASP A 227 16.61 27.63 2.05
N ASP A 228 16.00 28.72 2.51
CA ASP A 228 16.61 30.07 2.53
C ASP A 228 17.91 30.15 3.37
N GLN A 229 18.19 29.11 4.19
CA GLN A 229 19.41 28.98 4.98
C GLN A 229 20.42 28.00 4.35
N GLY A 230 20.09 27.45 3.18
CA GLY A 230 20.91 26.49 2.44
C GLY A 230 20.85 25.06 3.00
N ARG A 231 19.89 24.74 3.88
CA ARG A 231 19.68 23.38 4.42
C ARG A 231 18.83 22.57 3.47
N LEU A 232 19.18 21.28 3.29
CA LEU A 232 18.44 20.37 2.42
C LEU A 232 17.16 19.84 3.07
N ASP A 233 17.14 19.68 4.39
CA ASP A 233 16.01 19.17 5.18
C ASP A 233 15.40 17.88 4.62
N LEU A 234 16.24 16.91 4.23
CA LEU A 234 15.82 15.69 3.61
C LEU A 234 15.56 14.59 4.65
N SER A 235 14.43 13.88 4.53
CA SER A 235 14.23 12.62 5.24
C SER A 235 14.86 11.44 4.48
N LEU A 236 15.06 10.30 5.17
CA LEU A 236 15.55 9.08 4.53
C LEU A 236 14.65 8.59 3.39
N ASP A 237 13.33 8.74 3.53
CA ASP A 237 12.36 8.31 2.51
C ASP A 237 12.34 9.25 1.30
N MET A 238 12.54 10.56 1.51
CA MET A 238 12.78 11.50 0.41
C MET A 238 14.03 11.10 -0.38
N ILE A 239 15.12 10.77 0.30
CA ILE A 239 16.37 10.33 -0.32
C ILE A 239 16.16 9.03 -1.11
N ARG A 240 15.48 8.04 -0.54
CA ARG A 240 15.13 6.78 -1.24
C ARG A 240 14.29 7.04 -2.50
N GLY A 241 13.28 7.91 -2.38
CA GLY A 241 12.44 8.33 -3.51
C GLY A 241 13.25 8.98 -4.63
N MET A 242 14.17 9.88 -4.29
CA MET A 242 15.08 10.52 -5.26
C MET A 242 15.97 9.51 -5.98
N VAL A 243 16.55 8.54 -5.26
CA VAL A 243 17.42 7.50 -5.86
C VAL A 243 16.60 6.58 -6.76
N ILE A 244 15.41 6.16 -6.37
CA ILE A 244 14.51 5.35 -7.19
C ILE A 244 14.10 6.12 -8.44
N GLY A 245 13.67 7.37 -8.29
CA GLY A 245 13.25 8.24 -9.40
C GLY A 245 14.37 8.47 -10.41
N LYS A 246 15.60 8.76 -9.92
CA LYS A 246 16.76 8.93 -10.80
C LYS A 246 17.10 7.64 -11.55
N ARG A 247 17.15 6.49 -10.86
CA ARG A 247 17.41 5.18 -11.50
C ARG A 247 16.36 4.84 -12.54
N TYR A 248 15.09 5.15 -12.27
CA TYR A 248 14.00 4.95 -13.23
C TYR A 248 14.16 5.85 -14.45
N ALA A 249 14.51 7.13 -14.26
CA ALA A 249 14.76 8.06 -15.36
C ALA A 249 15.96 7.63 -16.21
N ASP A 250 17.08 7.24 -15.55
CA ASP A 250 18.29 6.75 -16.22
C ASP A 250 18.01 5.47 -17.01
N ALA A 251 17.20 4.55 -16.49
CA ALA A 251 16.80 3.32 -17.18
C ALA A 251 15.91 3.58 -18.42
N ARG A 252 15.11 4.63 -18.41
CA ARG A 252 14.25 5.02 -19.54
C ARG A 252 14.96 5.88 -20.57
N SER A 253 16.05 6.52 -20.19
CA SER A 253 16.85 7.38 -21.07
C SER A 253 18.33 7.02 -20.91
N PRO A 254 18.72 5.79 -21.27
CA PRO A 254 20.11 5.38 -21.13
C PRO A 254 21.03 6.35 -21.90
N ARG A 255 22.10 6.78 -21.22
CA ARG A 255 23.14 7.59 -21.83
C ARG A 255 24.35 6.73 -22.10
N TYR A 256 24.89 6.84 -23.31
CA TYR A 256 26.05 6.10 -23.75
C TYR A 256 27.28 7.00 -23.62
N ALA A 257 28.17 6.66 -22.70
CA ALA A 257 29.36 7.46 -22.38
C ALA A 257 30.55 7.16 -23.28
N THR A 258 30.65 5.91 -23.75
CA THR A 258 31.73 5.45 -24.64
C THR A 258 31.15 4.73 -25.84
N ILE A 259 31.96 4.48 -26.86
CA ILE A 259 31.55 3.72 -28.04
C ILE A 259 31.16 2.29 -27.70
N ASP A 260 31.73 1.72 -26.64
CA ASP A 260 31.44 0.35 -26.20
C ASP A 260 30.07 0.25 -25.54
N ASP A 261 29.57 1.33 -24.95
CA ASP A 261 28.23 1.41 -24.37
C ASP A 261 27.16 1.52 -25.46
N VAL A 262 27.53 1.99 -26.65
CA VAL A 262 26.58 2.17 -27.78
C VAL A 262 26.05 0.81 -28.24
N PRO A 263 24.74 0.63 -28.45
CA PRO A 263 24.13 -0.59 -28.95
C PRO A 263 24.77 -1.03 -30.26
N THR A 264 24.93 -2.33 -30.47
CA THR A 264 25.64 -2.91 -31.65
C THR A 264 25.07 -2.41 -32.98
N TRP A 265 23.76 -2.19 -33.08
CA TRP A 265 23.10 -1.69 -34.29
C TRP A 265 23.45 -0.24 -34.63
N ALA A 266 23.99 0.55 -33.69
CA ALA A 266 24.34 1.95 -33.86
C ALA A 266 25.89 2.18 -33.83
N ARG A 267 26.67 1.19 -33.36
CA ARG A 267 28.05 1.37 -33.00
C ARG A 267 28.91 1.74 -34.21
N GLU A 268 28.75 1.08 -35.34
CA GLU A 268 29.54 1.33 -36.54
C GLU A 268 29.32 2.75 -37.08
N GLU A 269 28.09 3.20 -37.18
CA GLU A 269 27.77 4.55 -37.65
C GLU A 269 28.24 5.62 -36.66
N THR A 270 28.11 5.38 -35.38
CA THR A 270 28.59 6.29 -34.34
C THR A 270 30.13 6.42 -34.41
N GLN A 271 30.86 5.32 -34.61
CA GLN A 271 32.29 5.33 -34.78
C GLN A 271 32.70 6.13 -36.02
N ARG A 272 32.03 5.94 -37.16
CA ARG A 272 32.29 6.73 -38.40
C ARG A 272 32.13 8.23 -38.18
N LEU A 273 31.12 8.65 -37.41
CA LEU A 273 30.92 10.06 -37.08
C LEU A 273 31.99 10.63 -36.17
N ILE A 274 32.55 9.81 -35.25
CA ILE A 274 33.68 10.16 -34.42
C ILE A 274 34.94 10.30 -35.27
N ASP A 275 35.25 9.31 -36.14
CA ASP A 275 36.41 9.29 -36.99
C ASP A 275 36.46 10.47 -37.99
N ARG A 276 35.28 10.92 -38.42
CA ARG A 276 35.10 12.11 -39.29
C ARG A 276 35.15 13.42 -38.51
N GLY A 277 35.25 13.40 -37.18
CA GLY A 277 35.20 14.60 -36.35
C GLY A 277 33.84 15.32 -36.29
N VAL A 278 32.77 14.67 -36.78
CA VAL A 278 31.42 15.22 -36.74
C VAL A 278 30.82 15.09 -35.31
N LEU A 279 31.20 14.02 -34.62
CA LEU A 279 30.84 13.78 -33.25
C LEU A 279 32.08 13.92 -32.37
N ALA A 280 32.17 14.97 -31.62
CA ALA A 280 33.18 15.18 -30.58
C ALA A 280 32.54 14.97 -29.22
N GLY A 281 33.14 14.18 -28.35
CA GLY A 281 32.67 14.00 -26.99
C GLY A 281 32.67 15.30 -26.17
N THR A 282 32.17 15.23 -24.94
CA THR A 282 32.24 16.33 -23.96
C THR A 282 33.71 16.63 -23.59
N THR A 283 33.93 17.73 -22.86
CA THR A 283 35.28 18.15 -22.37
C THR A 283 36.03 17.07 -21.58
N GLY A 284 35.36 15.98 -21.13
CA GLY A 284 35.96 14.82 -20.47
C GLY A 284 36.13 13.59 -21.40
N GLY A 285 35.95 13.73 -22.72
CA GLY A 285 36.07 12.64 -23.70
C GLY A 285 34.93 11.64 -23.70
N LYS A 286 33.83 11.93 -23.01
CA LYS A 286 32.62 11.08 -22.99
C LYS A 286 31.69 11.48 -24.11
N LEU A 287 31.01 10.51 -24.76
CA LEU A 287 30.08 10.76 -25.85
C LEU A 287 28.79 11.42 -25.39
N ASP A 288 28.29 11.05 -24.20
CA ASP A 288 27.03 11.55 -23.59
C ASP A 288 25.81 11.49 -24.54
N LEU A 289 25.63 10.40 -25.25
CA LEU A 289 24.56 10.18 -26.23
C LEU A 289 23.33 9.54 -25.59
N SER A 290 22.14 10.05 -25.91
CA SER A 290 20.88 9.35 -25.61
C SER A 290 20.50 8.41 -26.76
N LEU A 291 19.55 7.48 -26.49
CA LEU A 291 19.01 6.59 -27.51
C LEU A 291 18.37 7.37 -28.69
N ASP A 292 17.68 8.46 -28.39
CA ASP A 292 17.05 9.28 -29.42
C ASP A 292 18.06 10.08 -30.25
N MET A 293 19.13 10.55 -29.62
CA MET A 293 20.27 11.15 -30.36
C MET A 293 20.89 10.13 -31.31
N LEU A 294 21.14 8.90 -30.87
CA LEU A 294 21.66 7.82 -31.74
C LEU A 294 20.73 7.54 -32.92
N ARG A 295 19.44 7.38 -32.68
CA ARG A 295 18.44 7.15 -33.73
C ARG A 295 18.42 8.29 -34.74
N THR A 296 18.39 9.53 -34.26
CA THR A 296 18.38 10.72 -35.13
C THR A 296 19.65 10.80 -35.97
N MET A 297 20.83 10.61 -35.36
CA MET A 297 22.12 10.67 -36.08
C MET A 297 22.17 9.62 -37.19
N ILE A 298 21.73 8.37 -36.91
CA ILE A 298 21.76 7.29 -37.91
C ILE A 298 20.78 7.55 -39.06
N VAL A 299 19.58 8.05 -38.77
CA VAL A 299 18.63 8.43 -39.80
C VAL A 299 19.18 9.54 -40.67
N CYS A 300 19.77 10.59 -40.09
CA CYS A 300 20.41 11.67 -40.85
C CYS A 300 21.56 11.17 -41.73
N GLN A 301 22.40 10.28 -41.18
CA GLN A 301 23.53 9.72 -41.94
C GLN A 301 23.06 8.90 -43.14
N ARG A 302 22.05 8.05 -42.98
CA ARG A 302 21.46 7.26 -44.06
C ARG A 302 20.89 8.15 -45.18
N MET A 303 20.22 9.26 -44.80
CA MET A 303 19.70 10.23 -45.77
C MET A 303 20.81 10.94 -46.59
N VAL A 304 22.04 11.04 -46.05
CA VAL A 304 23.19 11.63 -46.74
C VAL A 304 23.85 10.59 -47.62
N ASP A 305 23.92 9.35 -47.22
CA ASP A 305 24.60 8.26 -47.95
C ASP A 305 23.76 7.74 -49.12
N GLU A 306 22.43 8.02 -49.19
CA GLU A 306 21.53 7.69 -50.28
C GLU A 306 21.53 8.73 -51.42
N LYS A 307 22.31 9.80 -51.33
CA LYS A 307 22.50 10.82 -52.37
C LYS A 307 23.84 10.63 -53.06
#